data_ae45c12b9fb3c5ad1550ee51f3b99ceb
#
_entry.id   ae45c12b9fb3c5ad1550ee51f3b99ceb
#
_cell.length_a   1.000
_cell.length_b   1.000
_cell.length_c   1.000
_cell.angle_alpha   90.00
_cell.angle_beta   90.00
_cell.angle_gamma   90.00
#
_symmetry.space_group_name_H-M   'P 1'
#
loop_
_entity.id
_entity.type
_entity.pdbx_description
1 polymer ?
#
loop_
_entity_poly.entity_id
_entity_poly.type
_entity_poly.pdbx_seq_one_letter_code
_entity_poly.pdbx_strand_id
1 'polypeptide(L)'
;THLGYDQLDLLGHSAGAAVTQVYAARYPGRVRRMVLANPSARLQAYTPDTSAVRSARYTEPWYSGAAQAMAALDAVTSLDEAAPLLDRVAPFYYGRWDDTARAHAAGYSAQVNRGAQVGFAAGPIMRDFDRVGALASLLSLRAPTLVIAGSLDGGSGVPGAEAVAHSIAGATSVVLDGCGHYPWIDAPTVFARTVESFLR
;
A
#
# COMPACT_ATOMS: atom_id res chain seq x y z
N THR A 1 -9.48 27.03 -3.77
CA THR A 1 -9.15 25.86 -2.94
C THR A 1 -8.79 26.31 -1.54
N HIS A 2 -9.15 25.52 -0.50
CA HIS A 2 -8.95 25.88 0.92
C HIS A 2 -7.46 26.14 1.25
N LEU A 3 -6.54 25.39 0.65
CA LEU A 3 -5.10 25.53 0.88
C LEU A 3 -4.40 26.52 -0.07
N GLY A 4 -5.11 27.15 -1.00
CA GLY A 4 -4.54 28.12 -1.93
C GLY A 4 -3.69 27.55 -3.08
N TYR A 5 -3.52 26.23 -3.17
CA TYR A 5 -2.74 25.59 -4.24
C TYR A 5 -3.63 25.15 -5.40
N ASP A 6 -3.19 25.41 -6.64
CA ASP A 6 -3.86 24.95 -7.85
C ASP A 6 -3.58 23.47 -8.13
N GLN A 7 -2.35 23.02 -7.91
CA GLN A 7 -1.92 21.64 -8.05
C GLN A 7 -1.16 21.16 -6.81
N LEU A 8 -1.16 19.86 -6.58
CA LEU A 8 -0.54 19.21 -5.44
C LEU A 8 0.33 18.05 -5.92
N ASP A 9 1.45 17.83 -5.23
CA ASP A 9 2.13 16.54 -5.23
C ASP A 9 1.45 15.65 -4.21
N LEU A 10 1.17 14.43 -4.62
CA LEU A 10 0.46 13.46 -3.79
C LEU A 10 1.36 12.25 -3.51
N LEU A 11 1.42 11.84 -2.25
CA LEU A 11 1.99 10.57 -1.87
C LEU A 11 0.93 9.75 -1.15
N GLY A 12 0.64 8.56 -1.66
CA GLY A 12 -0.25 7.60 -1.03
C GLY A 12 0.46 6.29 -0.72
N HIS A 13 0.16 5.70 0.44
CA HIS A 13 0.68 4.41 0.86
C HIS A 13 -0.46 3.41 1.05
N SER A 14 -0.28 2.17 0.60
CA SER A 14 -1.21 1.06 0.83
C SER A 14 -2.67 1.43 0.48
N ALA A 15 -3.60 1.36 1.42
CA ALA A 15 -4.98 1.81 1.28
C ALA A 15 -5.08 3.31 0.91
N GLY A 16 -4.20 4.15 1.48
CA GLY A 16 -4.10 5.57 1.12
C GLY A 16 -3.73 5.79 -0.34
N ALA A 17 -2.97 4.89 -0.96
CA ALA A 17 -2.69 4.93 -2.39
C ALA A 17 -3.94 4.71 -3.25
N ALA A 18 -4.89 3.86 -2.81
CA ALA A 18 -6.18 3.73 -3.51
C ALA A 18 -6.99 5.03 -3.41
N VAL A 19 -7.01 5.69 -2.24
CA VAL A 19 -7.67 7.00 -2.07
C VAL A 19 -7.01 8.05 -2.97
N THR A 20 -5.68 8.06 -3.06
CA THR A 20 -4.92 8.99 -3.93
C THR A 20 -5.27 8.77 -5.41
N GLN A 21 -5.39 7.52 -5.87
CA GLN A 21 -5.83 7.19 -7.21
C GLN A 21 -7.24 7.71 -7.51
N VAL A 22 -8.18 7.50 -6.58
CA VAL A 22 -9.57 8.00 -6.70
C VAL A 22 -9.59 9.53 -6.78
N TYR A 23 -8.78 10.21 -5.97
CA TYR A 23 -8.65 11.66 -6.03
C TYR A 23 -8.11 12.12 -7.39
N ALA A 24 -7.03 11.49 -7.87
CA ALA A 24 -6.43 11.81 -9.16
C ALA A 24 -7.39 11.57 -10.34
N ALA A 25 -8.16 10.47 -10.30
CA ALA A 25 -9.18 10.17 -11.29
C ALA A 25 -10.30 11.24 -11.34
N ARG A 26 -10.70 11.71 -10.16
CA ARG A 26 -11.79 12.71 -10.03
C ARG A 26 -11.33 14.14 -10.32
N TYR A 27 -10.07 14.46 -10.01
CA TYR A 27 -9.52 15.81 -10.12
C TYR A 27 -8.15 15.81 -10.82
N PRO A 28 -8.04 15.32 -12.08
CA PRO A 28 -6.76 15.13 -12.75
C PRO A 28 -5.96 16.43 -12.90
N GLY A 29 -6.63 17.56 -13.11
CA GLY A 29 -6.00 18.88 -13.20
C GLY A 29 -5.41 19.40 -11.88
N ARG A 30 -5.72 18.75 -10.74
CA ARG A 30 -5.22 19.12 -9.42
C ARG A 30 -3.94 18.38 -9.02
N VAL A 31 -3.51 17.41 -9.81
CA VAL A 31 -2.34 16.58 -9.51
C VAL A 31 -1.16 17.04 -10.35
N ARG A 32 -0.08 17.49 -9.71
CA ARG A 32 1.18 17.83 -10.36
C ARG A 32 2.04 16.59 -10.57
N ARG A 33 2.23 15.80 -9.52
CA ARG A 33 2.91 14.50 -9.50
C ARG A 33 2.25 13.57 -8.49
N MET A 34 2.36 12.27 -8.71
CA MET A 34 1.79 11.26 -7.82
C MET A 34 2.81 10.16 -7.50
N VAL A 35 3.01 9.87 -6.21
CA VAL A 35 3.80 8.74 -5.72
C VAL A 35 2.86 7.76 -5.01
N LEU A 36 2.92 6.49 -5.38
CA LEU A 36 2.14 5.41 -4.79
C LEU A 36 3.09 4.36 -4.22
N ALA A 37 3.25 4.35 -2.89
CA ALA A 37 4.14 3.41 -2.19
C ALA A 37 3.36 2.18 -1.74
N ASN A 38 3.81 1.00 -2.16
CA ASN A 38 3.20 -0.31 -1.88
C ASN A 38 1.66 -0.25 -1.97
N PRO A 39 1.13 0.17 -3.13
CA PRO A 39 -0.28 0.52 -3.25
C PRO A 39 -1.19 -0.69 -3.13
N SER A 40 -2.35 -0.48 -2.50
CA SER A 40 -3.45 -1.43 -2.62
C SER A 40 -4.00 -1.41 -4.06
N ALA A 41 -4.08 -2.59 -4.69
CA ALA A 41 -4.66 -2.77 -6.02
C ALA A 41 -6.19 -2.98 -6.00
N ARG A 42 -6.84 -2.50 -4.93
CA ARG A 42 -8.30 -2.66 -4.75
C ARG A 42 -9.12 -1.95 -5.81
N LEU A 43 -8.65 -0.78 -6.28
CA LEU A 43 -9.29 -0.06 -7.39
C LEU A 43 -9.27 -0.88 -8.67
N GLN A 44 -8.21 -1.65 -8.90
CA GLN A 44 -8.04 -2.56 -10.04
C GLN A 44 -8.85 -3.87 -9.89
N ALA A 45 -9.53 -4.06 -8.75
CA ALA A 45 -10.17 -5.32 -8.36
C ALA A 45 -9.19 -6.52 -8.42
N TYR A 46 -7.93 -6.27 -8.10
CA TYR A 46 -6.87 -7.27 -8.11
C TYR A 46 -6.44 -7.61 -6.68
N THR A 47 -6.40 -8.91 -6.37
CA THR A 47 -5.85 -9.42 -5.11
C THR A 47 -4.49 -10.04 -5.43
N PRO A 48 -3.39 -9.42 -4.99
CA PRO A 48 -2.05 -9.92 -5.29
C PRO A 48 -1.77 -11.22 -4.52
N ASP A 49 -1.18 -12.20 -5.21
CA ASP A 49 -0.62 -13.37 -4.57
C ASP A 49 0.81 -13.06 -4.09
N THR A 50 0.98 -12.97 -2.79
CA THR A 50 2.27 -12.77 -2.12
C THR A 50 2.73 -14.01 -1.34
N SER A 51 2.13 -15.16 -1.58
CA SER A 51 2.43 -16.40 -0.88
C SER A 51 3.90 -16.83 -1.04
N ALA A 52 4.46 -16.70 -2.23
CA ALA A 52 5.86 -17.00 -2.50
C ALA A 52 6.82 -16.13 -1.67
N VAL A 53 6.56 -14.81 -1.59
CA VAL A 53 7.37 -13.88 -0.79
C VAL A 53 7.30 -14.25 0.69
N ARG A 54 6.12 -14.59 1.20
CA ARG A 54 5.97 -15.04 2.58
C ARG A 54 6.66 -16.38 2.83
N SER A 55 6.45 -17.36 1.94
CA SER A 55 7.02 -18.70 2.09
C SER A 55 8.54 -18.73 2.02
N ALA A 56 9.16 -17.85 1.24
CA ALA A 56 10.62 -17.72 1.16
C ALA A 56 11.27 -17.38 2.52
N ARG A 57 10.49 -16.91 3.49
CA ARG A 57 10.97 -16.54 4.82
C ARG A 57 10.79 -17.64 5.88
N TYR A 58 10.62 -18.88 5.45
CA TYR A 58 10.32 -20.03 6.32
C TYR A 58 11.38 -20.33 7.39
N THR A 59 12.61 -19.86 7.21
CA THR A 59 13.71 -20.04 8.18
C THR A 59 13.71 -18.99 9.29
N GLU A 60 12.89 -17.95 9.17
CA GLU A 60 12.82 -16.89 10.17
C GLU A 60 12.15 -17.40 11.47
N PRO A 61 12.69 -17.06 12.65
CA PRO A 61 12.15 -17.56 13.93
C PRO A 61 10.68 -17.22 14.16
N TRP A 62 10.19 -16.12 13.60
CA TRP A 62 8.81 -15.65 13.71
C TRP A 62 7.85 -16.29 12.71
N TYR A 63 8.37 -16.96 11.67
CA TYR A 63 7.58 -17.40 10.51
C TYR A 63 6.40 -18.30 10.87
N SER A 64 6.64 -19.36 11.66
CA SER A 64 5.58 -20.32 12.01
C SER A 64 4.39 -19.65 12.69
N GLY A 65 4.66 -18.75 13.64
CA GLY A 65 3.62 -17.99 14.33
C GLY A 65 2.85 -17.04 13.42
N ALA A 66 3.55 -16.35 12.52
CA ALA A 66 2.94 -15.44 11.55
C ALA A 66 2.11 -16.19 10.49
N ALA A 67 2.61 -17.34 10.00
CA ALA A 67 1.88 -18.16 9.03
C ALA A 67 0.59 -18.74 9.60
N GLN A 68 0.62 -19.23 10.86
CA GLN A 68 -0.59 -19.67 11.56
C GLN A 68 -1.61 -18.54 11.75
N ALA A 69 -1.16 -17.35 12.14
CA ALA A 69 -2.02 -16.21 12.30
C ALA A 69 -2.62 -15.74 10.97
N MET A 70 -1.85 -15.78 9.88
CA MET A 70 -2.33 -15.46 8.53
C MET A 70 -3.46 -16.42 8.11
N ALA A 71 -3.28 -17.71 8.29
CA ALA A 71 -4.31 -18.72 8.00
C ALA A 71 -5.58 -18.53 8.86
N ALA A 72 -5.42 -18.11 10.11
CA ALA A 72 -6.55 -17.87 11.00
C ALA A 72 -7.36 -16.63 10.61
N LEU A 73 -6.77 -15.62 9.95
CA LEU A 73 -7.47 -14.42 9.50
C LEU A 73 -8.59 -14.72 8.50
N ASP A 74 -8.48 -15.79 7.71
CA ASP A 74 -9.51 -16.17 6.74
C ASP A 74 -10.84 -16.58 7.39
N ALA A 75 -10.80 -17.01 8.65
CA ALA A 75 -11.99 -17.43 9.41
C ALA A 75 -12.59 -16.33 10.30
N VAL A 76 -11.92 -15.17 10.40
CA VAL A 76 -12.31 -14.09 11.30
C VAL A 76 -13.35 -13.20 10.67
N THR A 77 -14.40 -12.88 11.42
CA THR A 77 -15.52 -12.07 10.96
C THR A 77 -15.62 -10.69 11.63
N SER A 78 -14.81 -10.45 12.68
CA SER A 78 -14.79 -9.18 13.39
C SER A 78 -13.38 -8.58 13.46
N LEU A 79 -13.29 -7.25 13.55
CA LEU A 79 -12.01 -6.56 13.70
C LEU A 79 -11.34 -6.83 15.06
N ASP A 80 -12.12 -7.06 16.11
CA ASP A 80 -11.58 -7.32 17.44
C ASP A 80 -10.90 -8.69 17.50
N GLU A 81 -11.45 -9.68 16.82
CA GLU A 81 -10.80 -10.99 16.64
C GLU A 81 -9.58 -10.91 15.71
N ALA A 82 -9.64 -10.05 14.68
CA ALA A 82 -8.53 -9.86 13.75
C ALA A 82 -7.32 -9.17 14.40
N ALA A 83 -7.53 -8.24 15.33
CA ALA A 83 -6.48 -7.38 15.86
C ALA A 83 -5.27 -8.17 16.40
N PRO A 84 -5.40 -9.18 17.29
CA PRO A 84 -4.26 -9.95 17.78
C PRO A 84 -3.59 -10.81 16.70
N LEU A 85 -4.32 -11.20 15.66
CA LEU A 85 -3.76 -11.91 14.51
C LEU A 85 -2.97 -10.95 13.61
N LEU A 86 -3.45 -9.73 13.40
CA LEU A 86 -2.77 -8.71 12.62
C LEU A 86 -1.41 -8.34 13.24
N ASP A 87 -1.32 -8.29 14.57
CA ASP A 87 -0.04 -8.08 15.26
C ASP A 87 0.94 -9.25 14.99
N ARG A 88 0.45 -10.48 14.96
CA ARG A 88 1.27 -11.68 14.71
C ARG A 88 1.71 -11.82 13.25
N VAL A 89 0.94 -11.32 12.28
CA VAL A 89 1.32 -11.34 10.86
C VAL A 89 2.20 -10.15 10.48
N ALA A 90 2.36 -9.16 11.36
CA ALA A 90 3.13 -7.95 11.11
C ALA A 90 4.52 -8.20 10.51
N PRO A 91 5.30 -9.24 10.91
CA PRO A 91 6.63 -9.49 10.33
C PRO A 91 6.64 -9.66 8.81
N PHE A 92 5.55 -10.13 8.20
CA PHE A 92 5.45 -10.26 6.74
C PHE A 92 5.41 -8.92 5.99
N TYR A 93 5.17 -7.82 6.71
CA TYR A 93 5.10 -6.47 6.13
C TYR A 93 6.42 -5.69 6.22
N TYR A 94 7.49 -6.28 6.76
CA TYR A 94 8.81 -5.64 6.87
C TYR A 94 9.88 -6.42 6.14
N GLY A 95 10.85 -5.74 5.59
CA GLY A 95 12.02 -6.36 4.98
C GLY A 95 12.84 -7.13 6.02
N ARG A 96 12.98 -6.55 7.22
CA ARG A 96 13.62 -7.17 8.39
C ARG A 96 12.71 -7.03 9.60
N TRP A 97 12.70 -8.04 10.45
CA TRP A 97 11.94 -8.00 11.71
C TRP A 97 12.87 -7.73 12.89
N ASP A 98 13.48 -6.54 12.88
CA ASP A 98 14.38 -6.03 13.91
C ASP A 98 13.66 -5.12 14.92
N ASP A 99 14.41 -4.49 15.84
CA ASP A 99 13.84 -3.61 16.88
C ASP A 99 13.16 -2.39 16.29
N THR A 100 13.66 -1.85 15.17
CA THR A 100 13.06 -0.71 14.47
C THR A 100 11.70 -1.09 13.89
N ALA A 101 11.62 -2.24 13.23
CA ALA A 101 10.36 -2.77 12.68
C ALA A 101 9.34 -3.07 13.80
N ARG A 102 9.79 -3.69 14.90
CA ARG A 102 8.96 -3.98 16.08
C ARG A 102 8.41 -2.70 16.72
N ALA A 103 9.25 -1.68 16.89
CA ALA A 103 8.82 -0.39 17.45
C ALA A 103 7.80 0.31 16.56
N HIS A 104 8.00 0.28 15.24
CA HIS A 104 7.05 0.83 14.28
C HIS A 104 5.72 0.07 14.31
N ALA A 105 5.74 -1.28 14.31
CA ALA A 105 4.54 -2.09 14.37
C ALA A 105 3.73 -1.85 15.65
N ALA A 106 4.39 -1.76 16.81
CA ALA A 106 3.74 -1.45 18.08
C ALA A 106 3.08 -0.06 18.07
N GLY A 107 3.73 0.95 17.44
CA GLY A 107 3.17 2.29 17.28
C GLY A 107 1.98 2.35 16.33
N TYR A 108 1.94 1.46 15.34
CA TYR A 108 0.88 1.42 14.33
C TYR A 108 -0.50 1.16 14.96
N SER A 109 -0.61 0.18 15.86
CA SER A 109 -1.88 -0.17 16.53
C SER A 109 -2.50 1.00 17.30
N ALA A 110 -1.67 1.90 17.85
CA ALA A 110 -2.13 3.09 18.55
C ALA A 110 -2.61 4.22 17.60
N GLN A 111 -2.20 4.19 16.34
CA GLN A 111 -2.50 5.23 15.34
C GLN A 111 -3.62 4.84 14.39
N VAL A 112 -4.04 3.59 14.40
CA VAL A 112 -5.07 3.07 13.47
C VAL A 112 -6.43 3.69 13.78
N ASN A 113 -7.01 4.33 12.78
CA ASN A 113 -8.42 4.70 12.79
C ASN A 113 -9.27 3.50 12.35
N ARG A 114 -9.84 2.77 13.32
CA ARG A 114 -10.66 1.57 13.05
C ARG A 114 -11.88 1.88 12.17
N GLY A 115 -12.51 3.03 12.34
CA GLY A 115 -13.63 3.45 11.48
C GLY A 115 -13.22 3.62 10.02
N ALA A 116 -12.04 4.19 9.77
CA ALA A 116 -11.49 4.31 8.42
C ALA A 116 -11.13 2.94 7.83
N GLN A 117 -10.59 2.01 8.63
CA GLN A 117 -10.33 0.63 8.18
C GLN A 117 -11.61 -0.10 7.77
N VAL A 118 -12.65 -0.04 8.60
CA VAL A 118 -13.97 -0.63 8.28
C VAL A 118 -14.54 0.01 7.02
N GLY A 119 -14.53 1.33 6.94
CA GLY A 119 -15.02 2.06 5.77
C GLY A 119 -14.28 1.69 4.49
N PHE A 120 -12.96 1.50 4.55
CA PHE A 120 -12.18 1.04 3.41
C PHE A 120 -12.44 -0.43 3.07
N ALA A 121 -12.55 -1.31 4.07
CA ALA A 121 -12.72 -2.75 3.86
C ALA A 121 -14.12 -3.12 3.36
N ALA A 122 -15.18 -2.56 3.97
CA ALA A 122 -16.57 -2.92 3.73
C ALA A 122 -17.43 -1.79 3.13
N GLY A 123 -16.81 -0.62 2.88
CA GLY A 123 -17.54 0.61 2.63
C GLY A 123 -18.33 0.65 1.33
N PRO A 124 -19.48 1.33 1.34
CA PRO A 124 -20.28 1.63 0.17
C PRO A 124 -19.48 2.39 -0.90
N ILE A 125 -18.44 3.15 -0.53
CA ILE A 125 -17.58 3.88 -1.44
C ILE A 125 -17.05 3.01 -2.60
N MET A 126 -16.83 1.72 -2.35
CA MET A 126 -16.34 0.80 -3.40
C MET A 126 -17.48 0.08 -4.15
N ARG A 127 -18.72 0.10 -3.62
CA ARG A 127 -19.89 -0.51 -4.26
C ARG A 127 -20.60 0.44 -5.23
N ASP A 128 -20.73 1.70 -4.83
CA ASP A 128 -21.44 2.74 -5.59
C ASP A 128 -20.45 3.64 -6.38
N PHE A 129 -19.17 3.31 -6.33
CA PHE A 129 -18.12 4.06 -7.00
C PHE A 129 -18.00 3.61 -8.46
N ASP A 130 -18.03 4.56 -9.39
CA ASP A 130 -17.74 4.32 -10.80
C ASP A 130 -16.26 3.96 -10.99
N ARG A 131 -15.93 2.69 -10.74
CA ARG A 131 -14.60 2.15 -10.87
C ARG A 131 -14.12 2.16 -12.32
N VAL A 132 -15.00 1.89 -13.27
CA VAL A 132 -14.66 1.83 -14.70
C VAL A 132 -14.28 3.23 -15.19
N GLY A 133 -15.09 4.24 -14.87
CA GLY A 133 -14.78 5.63 -15.20
C GLY A 133 -13.51 6.14 -14.52
N ALA A 134 -13.25 5.74 -13.27
CA ALA A 134 -12.03 6.10 -12.58
C ALA A 134 -10.78 5.49 -13.23
N LEU A 135 -10.81 4.21 -13.60
CA LEU A 135 -9.72 3.55 -14.31
C LEU A 135 -9.49 4.17 -15.69
N ALA A 136 -10.56 4.49 -16.44
CA ALA A 136 -10.46 5.19 -17.71
C ALA A 136 -9.82 6.58 -17.55
N SER A 137 -10.16 7.30 -16.47
CA SER A 137 -9.54 8.59 -16.14
C SER A 137 -8.05 8.46 -15.83
N LEU A 138 -7.64 7.43 -15.07
CA LEU A 138 -6.23 7.15 -14.77
C LEU A 138 -5.43 6.77 -16.02
N LEU A 139 -6.03 6.04 -16.95
CA LEU A 139 -5.42 5.74 -18.26
C LEU A 139 -5.23 6.98 -19.14
N SER A 140 -5.86 8.10 -18.78
CA SER A 140 -5.72 9.40 -19.46
C SER A 140 -4.98 10.44 -18.60
N LEU A 141 -4.52 10.06 -17.41
CA LEU A 141 -3.84 10.95 -16.46
C LEU A 141 -2.52 11.46 -17.07
N ARG A 142 -2.32 12.76 -17.06
CA ARG A 142 -1.08 13.39 -17.58
C ARG A 142 -0.03 13.63 -16.49
N ALA A 143 -0.43 13.60 -15.22
CA ALA A 143 0.48 13.79 -14.10
C ALA A 143 1.49 12.62 -14.02
N PRO A 144 2.79 12.91 -14.04
CA PRO A 144 3.80 11.89 -13.83
C PRO A 144 3.50 11.09 -12.55
N THR A 145 3.58 9.76 -12.66
CA THR A 145 3.27 8.86 -11.56
C THR A 145 4.42 7.89 -11.32
N LEU A 146 4.84 7.78 -10.05
CA LEU A 146 5.80 6.80 -9.59
C LEU A 146 5.11 5.77 -8.69
N VAL A 147 5.27 4.50 -9.01
CA VAL A 147 4.82 3.39 -8.17
C VAL A 147 6.03 2.73 -7.54
N ILE A 148 6.06 2.64 -6.22
CA ILE A 148 7.14 2.03 -5.46
C ILE A 148 6.63 0.73 -4.84
N ALA A 149 7.38 -0.36 -4.99
CA ALA A 149 7.13 -1.64 -4.34
C ALA A 149 8.32 -2.08 -3.50
N GLY A 150 8.08 -2.67 -2.35
CA GLY A 150 9.10 -3.42 -1.63
C GLY A 150 9.16 -4.86 -2.13
N SER A 151 10.37 -5.39 -2.40
CA SER A 151 10.54 -6.76 -2.91
C SER A 151 10.10 -7.84 -1.91
N LEU A 152 10.07 -7.52 -0.62
CA LEU A 152 9.68 -8.41 0.49
C LEU A 152 8.31 -8.04 1.10
N ASP A 153 7.51 -7.22 0.41
CA ASP A 153 6.16 -6.89 0.90
C ASP A 153 5.22 -8.09 0.79
N GLY A 154 4.92 -8.71 1.92
CA GLY A 154 3.98 -9.84 2.02
C GLY A 154 2.49 -9.44 1.97
N GLY A 155 2.20 -8.14 1.85
CA GLY A 155 0.85 -7.59 1.70
C GLY A 155 0.49 -7.29 0.25
N SER A 156 0.74 -6.07 -0.22
CA SER A 156 0.47 -5.65 -1.62
C SER A 156 1.45 -6.28 -2.61
N GLY A 157 2.71 -6.37 -2.25
CA GLY A 157 3.78 -6.96 -3.03
C GLY A 157 4.04 -6.28 -4.38
N VAL A 158 5.04 -6.80 -5.10
CA VAL A 158 5.35 -6.35 -6.45
C VAL A 158 4.17 -6.55 -7.41
N PRO A 159 3.45 -7.70 -7.41
CA PRO A 159 2.31 -7.90 -8.32
C PRO A 159 1.19 -6.87 -8.15
N GLY A 160 0.91 -6.45 -6.91
CA GLY A 160 -0.08 -5.41 -6.64
C GLY A 160 0.34 -4.04 -7.17
N ALA A 161 1.61 -3.69 -6.99
CA ALA A 161 2.17 -2.45 -7.51
C ALA A 161 2.19 -2.42 -9.05
N GLU A 162 2.53 -3.52 -9.70
CA GLU A 162 2.48 -3.68 -11.16
C GLU A 162 1.07 -3.50 -11.71
N ALA A 163 0.07 -4.14 -11.08
CA ALA A 163 -1.32 -3.99 -11.48
C ALA A 163 -1.78 -2.52 -11.39
N VAL A 164 -1.34 -1.79 -10.37
CA VAL A 164 -1.61 -0.35 -10.24
C VAL A 164 -0.88 0.44 -11.32
N ALA A 165 0.40 0.20 -11.54
CA ALA A 165 1.18 0.92 -12.54
C ALA A 165 0.60 0.75 -13.96
N HIS A 166 0.20 -0.45 -14.33
CA HIS A 166 -0.41 -0.72 -15.63
C HIS A 166 -1.77 -0.01 -15.84
N SER A 167 -2.44 0.39 -14.77
CA SER A 167 -3.72 1.11 -14.84
C SER A 167 -3.58 2.63 -14.94
N ILE A 168 -2.36 3.17 -14.94
CA ILE A 168 -2.09 4.61 -14.94
C ILE A 168 -1.20 4.95 -16.13
N ALA A 169 -1.63 5.91 -16.96
CA ALA A 169 -0.88 6.32 -18.14
C ALA A 169 0.53 6.82 -17.78
N GLY A 170 1.54 6.25 -18.43
CA GLY A 170 2.93 6.68 -18.27
C GLY A 170 3.52 6.50 -16.85
N ALA A 171 2.89 5.70 -16.00
CA ALA A 171 3.44 5.39 -14.69
C ALA A 171 4.77 4.64 -14.81
N THR A 172 5.72 5.01 -13.96
CA THR A 172 6.99 4.31 -13.80
C THR A 172 6.98 3.51 -12.51
N SER A 173 7.63 2.34 -12.50
CA SER A 173 7.71 1.47 -11.34
C SER A 173 9.15 1.33 -10.85
N VAL A 174 9.33 1.31 -9.53
CA VAL A 174 10.60 1.01 -8.88
C VAL A 174 10.36 -0.05 -7.81
N VAL A 175 11.16 -1.11 -7.84
CA VAL A 175 11.19 -2.11 -6.76
C VAL A 175 12.38 -1.80 -5.86
N LEU A 176 12.12 -1.59 -4.57
CA LEU A 176 13.15 -1.40 -3.56
C LEU A 176 13.50 -2.77 -2.96
N ASP A 177 14.69 -3.24 -3.29
CA ASP A 177 15.16 -4.56 -2.83
C ASP A 177 15.34 -4.60 -1.32
N GLY A 178 14.98 -5.74 -0.71
CA GLY A 178 15.03 -5.94 0.74
C GLY A 178 13.99 -5.16 1.55
N CYS A 179 13.12 -4.38 0.92
CA CYS A 179 12.08 -3.62 1.59
C CYS A 179 10.75 -4.38 1.62
N GLY A 180 10.02 -4.26 2.73
CA GLY A 180 8.63 -4.70 2.87
C GLY A 180 7.63 -3.60 2.54
N HIS A 181 6.50 -3.63 3.24
CA HIS A 181 5.36 -2.72 3.07
C HIS A 181 5.65 -1.28 3.52
N TYR A 182 6.67 -1.10 4.37
CA TYR A 182 7.07 0.19 4.95
C TYR A 182 8.52 0.54 4.55
N PRO A 183 8.79 0.86 3.26
CA PRO A 183 10.14 1.06 2.77
C PRO A 183 10.90 2.20 3.45
N TRP A 184 10.20 3.18 4.05
CA TRP A 184 10.82 4.24 4.86
C TRP A 184 11.33 3.74 6.22
N ILE A 185 10.93 2.55 6.65
CA ILE A 185 11.46 1.86 7.84
C ILE A 185 12.64 0.97 7.45
N ASP A 186 12.49 0.20 6.36
CA ASP A 186 13.51 -0.76 5.94
C ASP A 186 14.73 -0.10 5.30
N ALA A 187 14.53 0.93 4.49
CA ALA A 187 15.57 1.65 3.75
C ALA A 187 15.26 3.15 3.64
N PRO A 188 15.26 3.92 4.77
CA PRO A 188 14.78 5.31 4.81
C PRO A 188 15.47 6.22 3.81
N THR A 189 16.79 6.12 3.68
CA THR A 189 17.59 6.95 2.77
C THR A 189 17.27 6.65 1.30
N VAL A 190 17.12 5.37 0.95
CA VAL A 190 16.81 4.96 -0.43
C VAL A 190 15.41 5.41 -0.80
N PHE A 191 14.43 5.17 0.08
CA PHE A 191 13.05 5.62 -0.12
C PHE A 191 12.96 7.13 -0.29
N ALA A 192 13.56 7.91 0.63
CA ALA A 192 13.55 9.37 0.56
C ALA A 192 14.15 9.88 -0.75
N ARG A 193 15.32 9.39 -1.15
CA ARG A 193 15.97 9.77 -2.42
C ARG A 193 15.13 9.43 -3.64
N THR A 194 14.49 8.26 -3.65
CA THR A 194 13.62 7.84 -4.76
C THR A 194 12.45 8.81 -4.91
N VAL A 195 11.78 9.15 -3.81
CA VAL A 195 10.65 10.10 -3.80
C VAL A 195 11.11 11.50 -4.18
N GLU A 196 12.16 12.02 -3.54
CA GLU A 196 12.68 13.37 -3.80
C GLU A 196 13.15 13.56 -5.24
N SER A 197 13.85 12.57 -5.80
CA SER A 197 14.33 12.63 -7.19
C SER A 197 13.18 12.70 -8.19
N PHE A 198 12.07 12.04 -7.88
CA PHE A 198 10.88 12.07 -8.73
C PHE A 198 10.07 13.38 -8.58
N LEU A 199 10.05 13.98 -7.40
CA LEU A 199 9.28 15.21 -7.13
C LEU A 199 9.96 16.50 -7.61
N ARG A 200 11.23 16.45 -7.97
CA ARG A 200 11.97 17.58 -8.59
C ARG A 200 11.58 17.75 -10.05
#